data_96616dcfb2059f747110a38ae33edc24
#
_entry.id   96616dcfb2059f747110a38ae33edc24
#
_cell.length_a   1.000
_cell.length_b   1.000
_cell.length_c   1.000
_cell.angle_alpha   90.00
_cell.angle_beta   90.00
_cell.angle_gamma   90.00
#
_symmetry.space_group_name_H-M   'P 1'
#
loop_
_entity.id
_entity.type
_entity.pdbx_description
1 polymer ?
#
loop_
_entity_poly.entity_id
_entity_poly.type
_entity_poly.pdbx_seq_one_letter_code
_entity_poly.pdbx_strand_id
1 'polypeptide(L)'
;GAVRTLFVLRPDRMSVVAGRDGWPVAYDYKAGGRASRISQDSVPVPGVLHMALFHPLDDHYGMGPLEAAQTSLDIHNASAQWNKALLDNAARPSGALVYSAGTGSLTEEQFNRLKEEMEAHFAGAANAGRPMVLDGGLDWKTIALSPRDMDFIEARHAAARDIALAFGVPPMLLGIPGDNTYANLAEA
;
A
#
# COMPACT_ATOMS: atom_id res chain seq x y z
N GLY A 1 17.17 -36.82 -23.65
CA GLY A 1 17.97 -35.69 -24.10
C GLY A 1 18.12 -34.66 -22.95
N ALA A 2 19.22 -33.91 -22.96
CA ALA A 2 19.46 -32.87 -21.98
C ALA A 2 18.57 -31.64 -22.28
N VAL A 3 18.06 -30.96 -21.22
CA VAL A 3 17.39 -29.66 -21.36
C VAL A 3 18.40 -28.66 -21.92
N ARG A 4 18.05 -27.99 -23.02
CA ARG A 4 18.92 -27.00 -23.67
C ARG A 4 18.52 -25.56 -23.38
N THR A 5 17.21 -25.30 -23.18
CA THR A 5 16.67 -23.96 -23.02
C THR A 5 15.46 -24.01 -22.09
N LEU A 6 15.35 -23.01 -21.24
CA LEU A 6 14.15 -22.76 -20.41
C LEU A 6 13.54 -21.44 -20.84
N PHE A 7 12.22 -21.41 -21.00
CA PHE A 7 11.46 -20.21 -21.29
C PHE A 7 10.54 -19.89 -20.13
N VAL A 8 10.53 -18.65 -19.68
CA VAL A 8 9.58 -18.17 -18.67
C VAL A 8 8.25 -17.90 -19.36
N LEU A 9 7.21 -18.62 -18.94
CA LEU A 9 5.84 -18.43 -19.42
C LEU A 9 5.06 -17.54 -18.42
N ARG A 10 4.25 -16.66 -18.95
CA ARG A 10 3.43 -15.76 -18.14
C ARG A 10 2.30 -16.53 -17.44
N PRO A 11 2.17 -16.44 -16.10
CA PRO A 11 1.16 -17.19 -15.34
C PRO A 11 -0.28 -16.87 -15.76
N ASP A 12 -0.56 -15.60 -16.09
CA ASP A 12 -1.89 -15.14 -16.53
C ASP A 12 -2.37 -15.77 -17.86
N ARG A 13 -1.46 -16.42 -18.59
CA ARG A 13 -1.74 -17.12 -19.86
C ARG A 13 -1.72 -18.63 -19.72
N MET A 14 -1.44 -19.14 -18.53
CA MET A 14 -1.37 -20.56 -18.26
C MET A 14 -2.62 -21.03 -17.54
N SER A 15 -3.10 -22.20 -17.89
CA SER A 15 -4.12 -22.90 -17.13
C SER A 15 -3.75 -24.37 -16.96
N VAL A 16 -3.95 -24.87 -15.74
CA VAL A 16 -3.69 -26.26 -15.37
C VAL A 16 -4.79 -27.15 -15.96
N VAL A 17 -4.40 -28.29 -16.53
CA VAL A 17 -5.31 -29.37 -16.93
C VAL A 17 -5.07 -30.53 -15.97
N ALA A 18 -6.00 -30.72 -15.03
CA ALA A 18 -5.94 -31.78 -14.05
C ALA A 18 -6.38 -33.12 -14.64
N GLY A 19 -5.70 -34.20 -14.23
CA GLY A 19 -6.11 -35.58 -14.50
C GLY A 19 -7.23 -36.04 -13.58
N ARG A 20 -7.63 -37.30 -13.73
CA ARG A 20 -8.68 -37.92 -12.91
C ARG A 20 -8.29 -38.04 -11.42
N ASP A 21 -7.02 -38.10 -11.16
CA ASP A 21 -6.39 -38.17 -9.82
C ASP A 21 -6.16 -36.80 -9.19
N GLY A 22 -6.53 -35.71 -9.88
CA GLY A 22 -6.34 -34.34 -9.45
C GLY A 22 -4.96 -33.75 -9.79
N TRP A 23 -3.98 -34.54 -10.24
CA TRP A 23 -2.66 -34.04 -10.60
C TRP A 23 -2.64 -33.40 -12.00
N PRO A 24 -1.76 -32.39 -12.24
CA PRO A 24 -1.61 -31.77 -13.52
C PRO A 24 -1.08 -32.75 -14.57
N VAL A 25 -1.85 -33.03 -15.63
CA VAL A 25 -1.44 -33.87 -16.78
C VAL A 25 -0.98 -33.03 -17.96
N ALA A 26 -1.40 -31.78 -18.03
CA ALA A 26 -0.99 -30.84 -19.07
C ALA A 26 -1.20 -29.39 -18.60
N TYR A 27 -0.65 -28.49 -19.38
CA TYR A 27 -0.89 -27.05 -19.24
C TYR A 27 -1.35 -26.46 -20.56
N ASP A 28 -2.37 -25.61 -20.55
CA ASP A 28 -2.81 -24.87 -21.72
C ASP A 28 -2.24 -23.45 -21.67
N TYR A 29 -1.41 -23.13 -22.66
CA TYR A 29 -0.84 -21.78 -22.83
C TYR A 29 -1.60 -21.00 -23.89
N LYS A 30 -2.12 -19.84 -23.52
CA LYS A 30 -2.91 -18.96 -24.40
C LYS A 30 -2.09 -17.74 -24.80
N ALA A 31 -1.74 -17.63 -26.08
CA ALA A 31 -1.02 -16.48 -26.63
C ALA A 31 -1.54 -16.15 -28.04
N GLY A 32 -1.72 -14.87 -28.34
CA GLY A 32 -2.11 -14.40 -29.67
C GLY A 32 -3.43 -15.01 -30.20
N GLY A 33 -4.40 -15.28 -29.33
CA GLY A 33 -5.68 -15.90 -29.70
C GLY A 33 -5.62 -17.40 -29.96
N ARG A 34 -4.46 -18.03 -29.75
CA ARG A 34 -4.27 -19.49 -29.90
C ARG A 34 -3.99 -20.10 -28.54
N ALA A 35 -4.51 -21.29 -28.32
CA ALA A 35 -4.20 -22.12 -27.17
C ALA A 35 -3.29 -23.28 -27.62
N SER A 36 -2.20 -23.49 -26.91
CA SER A 36 -1.28 -24.60 -27.12
C SER A 36 -1.25 -25.44 -25.85
N ARG A 37 -1.50 -26.74 -25.99
CA ARG A 37 -1.42 -27.70 -24.89
C ARG A 37 -0.01 -28.28 -24.78
N ILE A 38 0.55 -28.25 -23.58
CA ILE A 38 1.87 -28.80 -23.25
C ILE A 38 1.63 -29.96 -22.29
N SER A 39 1.90 -31.18 -22.75
CA SER A 39 1.74 -32.38 -21.92
C SER A 39 2.87 -32.50 -20.90
N GLN A 40 2.54 -33.07 -19.73
CA GLN A 40 3.49 -33.43 -18.69
C GLN A 40 4.05 -34.85 -18.85
N ASP A 41 3.51 -35.64 -19.76
CA ASP A 41 3.95 -37.03 -20.02
C ASP A 41 5.29 -37.11 -20.78
N SER A 42 5.94 -35.99 -21.02
CA SER A 42 7.22 -35.94 -21.74
C SER A 42 8.32 -36.60 -20.95
N VAL A 43 9.05 -37.55 -21.56
CA VAL A 43 10.18 -38.25 -20.97
C VAL A 43 11.47 -37.79 -21.67
N PRO A 44 12.55 -37.50 -20.97
CA PRO A 44 12.84 -37.67 -19.53
C PRO A 44 12.45 -36.47 -18.63
N VAL A 45 11.98 -35.38 -19.19
CA VAL A 45 11.67 -34.14 -18.44
C VAL A 45 10.28 -33.67 -18.79
N PRO A 46 9.45 -33.29 -17.81
CA PRO A 46 8.12 -32.73 -18.06
C PRO A 46 8.18 -31.46 -18.91
N GLY A 47 7.12 -31.20 -19.68
CA GLY A 47 7.08 -30.06 -20.60
C GLY A 47 7.04 -28.71 -19.90
N VAL A 48 6.53 -28.66 -18.66
CA VAL A 48 6.44 -27.45 -17.84
C VAL A 48 6.99 -27.73 -16.45
N LEU A 49 7.88 -26.87 -15.96
CA LEU A 49 8.27 -26.78 -14.56
C LEU A 49 7.37 -25.72 -13.91
N HIS A 50 6.39 -26.15 -13.13
CA HIS A 50 5.51 -25.26 -12.39
C HIS A 50 6.04 -25.08 -10.96
N MET A 51 6.46 -23.86 -10.63
CA MET A 51 6.85 -23.47 -9.28
C MET A 51 5.76 -22.57 -8.71
N ALA A 52 5.13 -23.01 -7.65
CA ALA A 52 4.04 -22.29 -6.97
C ALA A 52 4.36 -22.14 -5.49
N LEU A 53 4.02 -21.01 -4.90
CA LEU A 53 3.98 -20.83 -3.45
C LEU A 53 2.73 -21.51 -2.89
N PHE A 54 2.73 -21.81 -1.61
CA PHE A 54 1.58 -22.41 -0.94
C PHE A 54 0.33 -21.53 -1.08
N HIS A 55 -0.79 -22.14 -1.42
CA HIS A 55 -2.11 -21.51 -1.44
C HIS A 55 -3.07 -22.34 -0.55
N PRO A 56 -3.75 -21.75 0.46
CA PRO A 56 -4.57 -22.51 1.39
C PRO A 56 -5.87 -23.06 0.80
N LEU A 57 -6.32 -22.51 -0.34
CA LEU A 57 -7.62 -22.83 -0.96
C LEU A 57 -7.51 -23.31 -2.41
N ASP A 58 -6.30 -23.44 -2.96
CA ASP A 58 -6.10 -23.85 -4.34
C ASP A 58 -4.96 -24.85 -4.43
N ASP A 59 -5.24 -26.04 -4.99
CA ASP A 59 -4.26 -27.14 -5.11
C ASP A 59 -3.32 -26.97 -6.30
N HIS A 60 -3.65 -26.10 -7.24
CA HIS A 60 -2.93 -25.97 -8.51
C HIS A 60 -2.19 -24.65 -8.67
N TYR A 61 -2.74 -23.57 -8.11
CA TYR A 61 -2.16 -22.25 -8.25
C TYR A 61 -1.61 -21.75 -6.92
N GLY A 62 -0.43 -21.14 -7.01
CA GLY A 62 0.19 -20.54 -5.84
C GLY A 62 -0.43 -19.20 -5.47
N MET A 63 -0.37 -18.86 -4.20
CA MET A 63 -0.72 -17.54 -3.69
C MET A 63 0.43 -16.56 -3.92
N GLY A 64 0.13 -15.42 -4.55
CA GLY A 64 1.12 -14.38 -4.78
C GLY A 64 1.51 -13.66 -3.48
N PRO A 65 2.79 -13.27 -3.28
CA PRO A 65 3.20 -12.50 -2.10
C PRO A 65 2.43 -11.20 -1.92
N LEU A 66 2.04 -10.54 -3.03
CA LEU A 66 1.22 -9.33 -2.98
C LEU A 66 -0.19 -9.61 -2.45
N GLU A 67 -0.77 -10.75 -2.76
CA GLU A 67 -2.08 -11.16 -2.26
C GLU A 67 -2.02 -11.42 -0.76
N ALA A 68 -0.98 -12.11 -0.28
CA ALA A 68 -0.74 -12.33 1.15
C ALA A 68 -0.52 -11.01 1.91
N ALA A 69 0.13 -10.03 1.30
CA ALA A 69 0.44 -8.73 1.90
C ALA A 69 -0.58 -7.63 1.58
N GLN A 70 -1.71 -7.94 0.96
CA GLN A 70 -2.65 -6.92 0.43
C GLN A 70 -3.08 -5.90 1.48
N THR A 71 -3.49 -6.35 2.66
CA THR A 71 -3.92 -5.45 3.74
C THR A 71 -2.80 -4.52 4.20
N SER A 72 -1.58 -5.06 4.37
CA SER A 72 -0.41 -4.28 4.78
C SER A 72 0.01 -3.28 3.69
N LEU A 73 -0.14 -3.65 2.42
CA LEU A 73 0.10 -2.76 1.29
C LEU A 73 -0.90 -1.60 1.27
N ASP A 74 -2.17 -1.87 1.52
CA ASP A 74 -3.23 -0.85 1.59
C ASP A 74 -2.98 0.12 2.77
N ILE A 75 -2.61 -0.40 3.94
CA ILE A 75 -2.24 0.42 5.11
C ILE A 75 -1.03 1.30 4.79
N HIS A 76 0.01 0.74 4.18
CA HIS A 76 1.21 1.48 3.81
C HIS A 76 0.90 2.61 2.83
N ASN A 77 0.10 2.33 1.80
CA ASN A 77 -0.31 3.31 0.79
C ASN A 77 -1.21 4.40 1.38
N ALA A 78 -2.20 4.02 2.19
CA ALA A 78 -3.11 4.97 2.86
C ALA A 78 -2.32 5.89 3.81
N SER A 79 -1.38 5.35 4.58
CA SER A 79 -0.51 6.14 5.46
C SER A 79 0.36 7.13 4.67
N ALA A 80 0.89 6.73 3.52
CA ALA A 80 1.68 7.61 2.66
C ALA A 80 0.82 8.73 2.04
N GLN A 81 -0.39 8.41 1.59
CA GLN A 81 -1.35 9.39 1.06
C GLN A 81 -1.79 10.39 2.13
N TRP A 82 -2.07 9.91 3.34
CA TRP A 82 -2.41 10.76 4.48
C TRP A 82 -1.27 11.73 4.81
N ASN A 83 -0.03 11.23 4.94
CA ASN A 83 1.13 12.07 5.20
C ASN A 83 1.31 13.13 4.10
N LYS A 84 1.12 12.73 2.83
CA LYS A 84 1.16 13.68 1.72
C LYS A 84 0.08 14.76 1.86
N ALA A 85 -1.16 14.38 2.16
CA ALA A 85 -2.26 15.33 2.34
C ALA A 85 -2.00 16.29 3.52
N LEU A 86 -1.42 15.80 4.61
CA LEU A 86 -1.00 16.67 5.73
C LEU A 86 0.07 17.69 5.31
N LEU A 87 1.06 17.26 4.53
CA LEU A 87 2.09 18.16 4.02
C LEU A 87 1.53 19.18 3.03
N ASP A 88 0.68 18.75 2.12
CA ASP A 88 0.02 19.61 1.14
C ASP A 88 -0.88 20.66 1.83
N ASN A 89 -1.50 20.31 2.95
CA ASN A 89 -2.33 21.19 3.78
C ASN A 89 -1.55 21.89 4.91
N ALA A 90 -0.21 21.97 4.77
CA ALA A 90 0.68 22.61 5.75
C ALA A 90 0.66 21.93 7.15
N ALA A 91 0.46 20.59 7.17
CA ALA A 91 0.40 19.78 8.40
C ALA A 91 -0.58 20.35 9.47
N ARG A 92 -1.55 21.13 9.06
CA ARG A 92 -2.55 21.65 9.98
C ARG A 92 -3.74 20.69 10.02
N PRO A 93 -4.05 20.14 11.18
CA PRO A 93 -5.28 19.37 11.34
C PRO A 93 -6.48 20.26 11.04
N SER A 94 -7.53 19.68 10.46
CA SER A 94 -8.79 20.36 10.30
C SER A 94 -9.29 20.84 11.67
N GLY A 95 -9.73 22.06 11.74
CA GLY A 95 -10.26 22.68 12.95
C GLY A 95 -11.52 23.45 12.63
N ALA A 96 -12.16 23.94 13.65
CA ALA A 96 -13.30 24.84 13.53
C ALA A 96 -12.89 26.25 13.96
N LEU A 97 -13.19 27.21 13.11
CA LEU A 97 -13.15 28.61 13.50
C LEU A 97 -14.48 28.93 14.19
N VAL A 98 -14.39 29.20 15.49
CA VAL A 98 -15.57 29.51 16.32
C VAL A 98 -15.69 30.99 16.50
N TYR A 99 -16.81 31.55 16.10
CA TYR A 99 -17.13 32.97 16.37
C TYR A 99 -17.91 33.06 17.67
N SER A 100 -17.37 33.77 18.66
CA SER A 100 -17.91 33.89 20.00
C SER A 100 -18.25 35.34 20.40
N ALA A 101 -18.27 36.29 19.45
CA ALA A 101 -18.54 37.69 19.75
C ALA A 101 -20.05 37.97 19.92
N GLY A 102 -20.49 38.03 21.16
CA GLY A 102 -21.81 38.56 21.52
C GLY A 102 -23.01 37.77 21.01
N THR A 103 -24.11 38.44 20.76
CA THR A 103 -25.42 37.88 20.42
C THR A 103 -25.71 37.77 18.91
N GLY A 104 -24.71 37.93 18.05
CA GLY A 104 -24.87 37.91 16.60
C GLY A 104 -24.17 36.72 15.93
N SER A 105 -24.75 36.20 14.86
CA SER A 105 -24.06 35.30 13.89
C SER A 105 -23.42 36.14 12.79
N LEU A 106 -22.33 35.57 12.16
CA LEU A 106 -21.77 36.17 10.97
C LEU A 106 -22.80 36.23 9.86
N THR A 107 -22.81 37.31 9.09
CA THR A 107 -23.58 37.34 7.84
C THR A 107 -22.97 36.39 6.82
N GLU A 108 -23.78 35.95 5.84
CA GLU A 108 -23.30 35.06 4.77
C GLU A 108 -22.11 35.64 4.01
N GLU A 109 -22.12 36.95 3.77
CA GLU A 109 -21.01 37.66 3.13
C GLU A 109 -19.73 37.63 3.98
N GLN A 110 -19.84 37.86 5.29
CA GLN A 110 -18.73 37.79 6.22
C GLN A 110 -18.17 36.39 6.33
N PHE A 111 -19.02 35.37 6.33
CA PHE A 111 -18.61 33.98 6.35
C PHE A 111 -17.86 33.59 5.10
N ASN A 112 -18.35 33.92 3.93
CA ASN A 112 -17.71 33.61 2.65
C ASN A 112 -16.36 34.31 2.52
N ARG A 113 -16.26 35.58 2.88
CA ARG A 113 -15.01 36.33 2.88
C ARG A 113 -13.97 35.71 3.81
N LEU A 114 -14.36 35.30 5.01
CA LEU A 114 -13.47 34.66 5.98
C LEU A 114 -12.96 33.32 5.45
N LYS A 115 -13.82 32.54 4.78
CA LYS A 115 -13.45 31.27 4.13
C LYS A 115 -12.43 31.48 3.01
N GLU A 116 -12.66 32.46 2.13
CA GLU A 116 -11.74 32.80 1.05
C GLU A 116 -10.39 33.27 1.56
N GLU A 117 -10.34 34.10 2.60
CA GLU A 117 -9.11 34.55 3.22
C GLU A 117 -8.33 33.39 3.88
N MET A 118 -9.03 32.44 4.49
CA MET A 118 -8.39 31.23 5.04
C MET A 118 -7.79 30.36 3.96
N GLU A 119 -8.52 30.10 2.89
CA GLU A 119 -8.01 29.32 1.77
C GLU A 119 -6.82 29.99 1.08
N ALA A 120 -6.86 31.29 0.87
CA ALA A 120 -5.81 32.03 0.16
C ALA A 120 -4.51 32.16 0.97
N HIS A 121 -4.60 32.35 2.28
CA HIS A 121 -3.45 32.74 3.11
C HIS A 121 -2.94 31.65 4.06
N PHE A 122 -3.73 30.61 4.34
CA PHE A 122 -3.40 29.60 5.35
C PHE A 122 -3.47 28.16 4.82
N ALA A 123 -3.92 27.92 3.59
CA ALA A 123 -3.88 26.61 2.97
C ALA A 123 -2.59 26.39 2.17
N GLY A 124 -2.13 25.13 2.08
CA GLY A 124 -1.00 24.70 1.28
C GLY A 124 0.36 24.80 1.95
N ALA A 125 1.32 24.02 1.46
CA ALA A 125 2.67 23.89 2.02
C ALA A 125 3.46 25.22 2.04
N ALA A 126 3.20 26.11 1.08
CA ALA A 126 3.84 27.43 1.01
C ALA A 126 3.48 28.36 2.17
N ASN A 127 2.34 28.14 2.81
CA ASN A 127 1.84 28.94 3.93
C ASN A 127 2.05 28.27 5.29
N ALA A 128 2.76 27.15 5.34
CA ALA A 128 3.03 26.41 6.57
C ALA A 128 3.76 27.30 7.59
N GLY A 129 3.28 27.28 8.83
CA GLY A 129 3.92 28.02 9.94
C GLY A 129 3.60 29.50 10.02
N ARG A 130 2.78 30.06 9.11
CA ARG A 130 2.34 31.45 9.25
C ARG A 130 1.47 31.64 10.47
N PRO A 131 1.74 32.65 11.32
CA PRO A 131 0.88 32.96 12.46
C PRO A 131 -0.48 33.46 11.97
N MET A 132 -1.55 32.96 12.55
CA MET A 132 -2.89 33.45 12.31
C MET A 132 -3.24 34.49 13.39
N VAL A 133 -3.63 35.68 12.98
CA VAL A 133 -4.17 36.69 13.88
C VAL A 133 -5.69 36.57 13.88
N LEU A 134 -6.28 36.26 15.01
CA LEU A 134 -7.71 36.18 15.22
C LEU A 134 -8.18 37.45 15.94
N ASP A 135 -9.16 38.15 15.38
CA ASP A 135 -9.78 39.33 15.96
C ASP A 135 -11.29 39.16 16.03
N GLY A 136 -11.96 40.02 16.75
CA GLY A 136 -13.44 40.09 16.78
C GLY A 136 -14.13 38.89 17.44
N GLY A 137 -13.48 38.18 18.35
CA GLY A 137 -14.07 37.03 19.05
C GLY A 137 -14.02 35.71 18.30
N LEU A 138 -13.12 35.61 17.33
CA LEU A 138 -12.81 34.36 16.66
C LEU A 138 -11.83 33.51 17.50
N ASP A 139 -12.14 32.21 17.62
CA ASP A 139 -11.29 31.21 18.30
C ASP A 139 -11.07 30.00 17.39
N TRP A 140 -9.85 29.47 17.37
CA TRP A 140 -9.55 28.27 16.59
C TRP A 140 -9.56 27.03 17.45
N LYS A 141 -10.51 26.14 17.23
CA LYS A 141 -10.57 24.83 17.88
C LYS A 141 -10.11 23.73 16.95
N THR A 142 -9.03 23.06 17.31
CA THR A 142 -8.56 21.88 16.59
C THR A 142 -9.50 20.71 16.86
N ILE A 143 -10.03 20.11 15.79
CA ILE A 143 -10.98 18.99 15.87
C ILE A 143 -10.28 17.68 15.47
N ALA A 144 -9.25 17.74 14.66
CA ALA A 144 -8.57 16.54 14.16
C ALA A 144 -7.52 16.01 15.16
N LEU A 145 -7.36 14.70 15.19
CA LEU A 145 -6.28 14.02 15.90
C LEU A 145 -4.94 14.43 15.30
N SER A 146 -3.91 14.58 16.13
CA SER A 146 -2.56 14.80 15.61
C SER A 146 -2.01 13.54 14.95
N PRO A 147 -1.08 13.64 14.00
CA PRO A 147 -0.40 12.48 13.44
C PRO A 147 0.29 11.60 14.49
N ARG A 148 0.73 12.21 15.58
CA ARG A 148 1.36 11.52 16.72
C ARG A 148 0.35 10.68 17.50
N ASP A 149 -0.90 11.16 17.59
CA ASP A 149 -1.96 10.45 18.29
C ASP A 149 -2.47 9.23 17.49
N MET A 150 -2.20 9.20 16.21
CA MET A 150 -2.62 8.13 15.30
C MET A 150 -1.54 7.06 15.04
N ASP A 151 -0.34 7.27 15.54
CA ASP A 151 0.80 6.31 15.44
C ASP A 151 1.11 5.84 14.01
N PHE A 152 0.89 6.73 13.03
CA PHE A 152 1.04 6.39 11.61
C PHE A 152 2.45 5.95 11.21
N ILE A 153 3.48 6.44 11.91
CA ILE A 153 4.86 6.07 11.60
C ILE A 153 5.08 4.60 11.96
N GLU A 154 4.63 4.19 13.14
CA GLU A 154 4.75 2.80 13.58
C GLU A 154 3.88 1.87 12.73
N ALA A 155 2.64 2.25 12.42
CA ALA A 155 1.77 1.48 11.53
C ALA A 155 2.40 1.30 10.14
N ARG A 156 3.05 2.33 9.60
CA ARG A 156 3.76 2.27 8.32
C ARG A 156 4.98 1.34 8.39
N HIS A 157 5.74 1.38 9.47
CA HIS A 157 6.88 0.48 9.67
C HIS A 157 6.41 -0.96 9.85
N ALA A 158 5.35 -1.21 10.61
CA ALA A 158 4.75 -2.53 10.76
C ALA A 158 4.28 -3.07 9.40
N ALA A 159 3.52 -2.31 8.64
CA ALA A 159 3.08 -2.69 7.31
C ALA A 159 4.24 -2.99 6.35
N ALA A 160 5.32 -2.21 6.40
CA ALA A 160 6.51 -2.46 5.59
C ALA A 160 7.21 -3.78 5.98
N ARG A 161 7.24 -4.13 7.28
CA ARG A 161 7.77 -5.43 7.75
C ARG A 161 6.91 -6.60 7.27
N ASP A 162 5.59 -6.48 7.33
CA ASP A 162 4.67 -7.52 6.84
C ASP A 162 4.85 -7.76 5.34
N ILE A 163 5.00 -6.69 4.56
CA ILE A 163 5.27 -6.80 3.12
C ILE A 163 6.61 -7.51 2.89
N ALA A 164 7.67 -7.12 3.60
CA ALA A 164 8.97 -7.77 3.50
C ALA A 164 8.87 -9.26 3.83
N LEU A 165 8.15 -9.62 4.89
CA LEU A 165 7.92 -11.01 5.31
C LEU A 165 7.19 -11.82 4.23
N ALA A 166 6.17 -11.25 3.59
CA ALA A 166 5.43 -11.92 2.51
C ALA A 166 6.33 -12.26 1.31
N PHE A 167 7.37 -11.47 1.06
CA PHE A 167 8.38 -11.73 0.04
C PHE A 167 9.57 -12.57 0.54
N GLY A 168 9.59 -12.97 1.82
CA GLY A 168 10.71 -13.69 2.41
C GLY A 168 12.00 -12.86 2.51
N VAL A 169 11.89 -11.52 2.55
CA VAL A 169 13.03 -10.60 2.65
C VAL A 169 13.15 -10.11 4.08
N PRO A 170 14.31 -10.30 4.74
CA PRO A 170 14.54 -9.74 6.06
C PRO A 170 14.39 -8.21 6.06
N PRO A 171 13.56 -7.62 6.95
CA PRO A 171 13.29 -6.17 6.95
C PRO A 171 14.53 -5.30 7.08
N MET A 172 15.56 -5.80 7.76
CA MET A 172 16.83 -5.08 7.96
C MET A 172 17.57 -4.81 6.64
N LEU A 173 17.44 -5.69 5.63
CA LEU A 173 18.05 -5.50 4.31
C LEU A 173 17.38 -4.35 3.53
N LEU A 174 16.17 -3.99 3.89
CA LEU A 174 15.41 -2.88 3.30
C LEU A 174 15.58 -1.56 4.05
N GLY A 175 16.40 -1.55 5.11
CA GLY A 175 16.62 -0.35 5.94
C GLY A 175 15.39 0.05 6.78
N ILE A 176 14.44 -0.87 7.00
CA ILE A 176 13.28 -0.61 7.85
C ILE A 176 13.76 -0.56 9.31
N PRO A 177 13.49 0.53 10.08
CA PRO A 177 13.92 0.65 11.47
C PRO A 177 13.36 -0.48 12.33
N GLY A 178 14.16 -0.97 13.27
CA GLY A 178 13.75 -2.04 14.21
C GLY A 178 14.96 -2.57 14.96
N ASP A 179 14.94 -3.85 15.28
CA ASP A 179 15.96 -4.56 16.09
C ASP A 179 17.25 -4.88 15.28
N ASN A 180 17.70 -3.91 14.48
CA ASN A 180 18.86 -4.09 13.63
C ASN A 180 20.14 -3.98 14.46
N THR A 181 20.86 -5.09 14.60
CA THR A 181 22.21 -5.12 15.16
C THR A 181 23.19 -5.63 14.11
N TYR A 182 24.46 -5.29 14.23
CA TYR A 182 25.51 -5.80 13.33
C TYR A 182 25.59 -7.35 13.32
N ALA A 183 25.28 -7.98 14.43
CA ALA A 183 25.25 -9.44 14.52
C ALA A 183 24.13 -10.05 13.63
N ASN A 184 22.93 -9.48 13.68
CA ASN A 184 21.80 -9.96 12.90
C ASN A 184 21.95 -9.71 11.39
N LEU A 185 22.69 -8.66 11.00
CA LEU A 185 22.93 -8.37 9.58
C LEU A 185 23.84 -9.38 8.89
N ALA A 186 24.74 -10.02 9.65
CA ALA A 186 25.66 -11.05 9.11
C ALA A 186 24.98 -12.41 8.93
N GLU A 187 23.83 -12.64 9.59
CA GLU A 187 23.06 -13.89 9.55
C GLU A 187 21.82 -13.82 8.63
N ALA A 188 21.46 -12.62 8.14
CA ALA A 188 20.34 -12.38 7.24
C ALA A 188 20.73 -12.52 5.75
#